data_045a01a9ab7560021451b1808a947a48
#
_entry.id   045a01a9ab7560021451b1808a947a48
#
_cell.length_a   1.000
_cell.length_b   1.000
_cell.length_c   1.000
_cell.angle_alpha   90.00
_cell.angle_beta   90.00
_cell.angle_gamma   90.00
#
_symmetry.space_group_name_H-M   'P 1'
#
loop_
_entity.id
_entity.type
_entity.pdbx_description
1 polymer ?
#
loop_
_entity_poly.entity_id
_entity_poly.type
_entity_poly.pdbx_seq_one_letter_code
_entity_poly.pdbx_strand_id
1 'polypeptide(L)'
;NQGINYALEDTEGDSTMWEALFFIIIVIMAFVFVVLTGSTIEAESASIGTLMAMGYTRREIVLHHLAMPTLVGTAACVAGNALGYGRIVYAMKDLYYNSYNFPTFAVTWDWSTFVLTTVVPFVLLVGITAAGLICHMSATPLQFLRHEAQRRRTRRNLRLPASLPFNSRFRLRLFVRNLPNYVVLFFGMSLASLLLLFG
;
A
#
# COMPACT_ATOMS: atom_id res chain seq x y z
N ASN A 1 -41.27 -11.30 16.97
CA ASN A 1 -39.80 -11.32 16.93
C ASN A 1 -39.17 -10.69 15.66
N GLN A 2 -39.97 -9.98 14.82
CA GLN A 2 -39.47 -9.29 13.63
C GLN A 2 -38.45 -8.21 13.98
N GLY A 3 -38.60 -7.49 15.10
CA GLY A 3 -37.66 -6.43 15.47
C GLY A 3 -36.23 -6.90 15.86
N ILE A 4 -36.14 -8.14 16.40
CA ILE A 4 -34.83 -8.72 16.75
C ILE A 4 -34.10 -9.16 15.47
N ASN A 5 -34.83 -9.76 14.54
CA ASN A 5 -34.26 -10.19 13.25
C ASN A 5 -33.80 -8.98 12.42
N TYR A 6 -34.55 -7.88 12.45
CA TYR A 6 -34.18 -6.65 11.75
C TYR A 6 -32.85 -6.05 12.25
N ALA A 7 -32.68 -6.00 13.58
CA ALA A 7 -31.42 -5.48 14.18
C ALA A 7 -30.21 -6.39 13.87
N LEU A 8 -30.43 -7.72 13.81
CA LEU A 8 -29.37 -8.66 13.44
C LEU A 8 -29.00 -8.56 11.96
N GLU A 9 -29.99 -8.50 11.08
CA GLU A 9 -29.76 -8.34 9.63
C GLU A 9 -29.06 -7.01 9.30
N ASP A 10 -29.40 -5.93 10.00
CA ASP A 10 -28.77 -4.62 9.83
C ASP A 10 -27.30 -4.64 10.29
N THR A 11 -27.01 -5.22 11.46
CA THR A 11 -25.64 -5.35 11.95
C THR A 11 -24.77 -6.29 11.13
N GLU A 12 -25.34 -7.38 10.58
CA GLU A 12 -24.64 -8.29 9.68
C GLU A 12 -24.37 -7.63 8.32
N GLY A 13 -25.32 -6.86 7.78
CA GLY A 13 -25.16 -6.07 6.56
C GLY A 13 -24.04 -5.04 6.69
N ASP A 14 -24.04 -4.28 7.78
CA ASP A 14 -23.02 -3.29 8.08
C ASP A 14 -21.63 -3.92 8.25
N SER A 15 -21.53 -5.05 8.96
CA SER A 15 -20.26 -5.74 9.15
C SER A 15 -19.65 -6.21 7.83
N THR A 16 -20.48 -6.76 6.94
CA THR A 16 -20.05 -7.19 5.60
C THR A 16 -19.57 -6.01 4.74
N MET A 17 -20.26 -4.88 4.82
CA MET A 17 -19.88 -3.65 4.13
C MET A 17 -18.53 -3.14 4.64
N TRP A 18 -18.32 -3.08 5.96
CA TRP A 18 -17.06 -2.65 6.56
C TRP A 18 -15.91 -3.59 6.21
N GLU A 19 -16.14 -4.89 6.16
CA GLU A 19 -15.15 -5.87 5.75
C GLU A 19 -14.74 -5.67 4.29
N ALA A 20 -15.68 -5.50 3.38
CA ALA A 20 -15.40 -5.21 1.97
C ALA A 20 -14.60 -3.91 1.79
N LEU A 21 -14.99 -2.85 2.50
CA LEU A 21 -14.31 -1.56 2.51
C LEU A 21 -12.88 -1.68 3.03
N PHE A 22 -12.67 -2.48 4.06
CA PHE A 22 -11.37 -2.76 4.63
C PHE A 22 -10.43 -3.48 3.62
N PHE A 23 -10.92 -4.47 2.89
CA PHE A 23 -10.15 -5.13 1.83
C PHE A 23 -9.75 -4.15 0.71
N ILE A 24 -10.66 -3.25 0.31
CA ILE A 24 -10.35 -2.20 -0.66
C ILE A 24 -9.21 -1.32 -0.13
N ILE A 25 -9.26 -0.89 1.12
CA ILE A 25 -8.22 -0.07 1.77
C ILE A 25 -6.88 -0.81 1.78
N ILE A 26 -6.85 -2.11 2.10
CA ILE A 26 -5.62 -2.93 2.06
C ILE A 26 -5.01 -2.93 0.65
N VAL A 27 -5.81 -3.11 -0.39
CA VAL A 27 -5.34 -3.11 -1.77
C VAL A 27 -4.75 -1.76 -2.16
N ILE A 28 -5.44 -0.65 -1.79
CA ILE A 28 -4.94 0.72 -2.01
C ILE A 28 -3.60 0.90 -1.31
N MET A 29 -3.52 0.51 -0.05
CA MET A 29 -2.33 0.66 0.79
C MET A 29 -1.15 -0.13 0.22
N ALA A 30 -1.36 -1.39 -0.17
CA ALA A 30 -0.32 -2.20 -0.82
C ALA A 30 0.21 -1.53 -2.09
N PHE A 31 -0.69 -0.98 -2.90
CA PHE A 31 -0.33 -0.26 -4.12
C PHE A 31 0.49 1.02 -3.83
N VAL A 32 0.05 1.83 -2.87
CA VAL A 32 0.78 3.04 -2.43
C VAL A 32 2.18 2.68 -1.94
N PHE A 33 2.33 1.60 -1.16
CA PHE A 33 3.63 1.15 -0.69
C PHE A 33 4.57 0.72 -1.82
N VAL A 34 4.07 0.02 -2.84
CA VAL A 34 4.88 -0.31 -4.03
C VAL A 34 5.42 0.95 -4.71
N VAL A 35 4.57 1.96 -4.87
CA VAL A 35 4.94 3.24 -5.52
C VAL A 35 5.95 4.02 -4.69
N LEU A 36 5.67 4.18 -3.39
CA LEU A 36 6.55 4.90 -2.47
C LEU A 36 7.91 4.24 -2.39
N THR A 37 7.97 2.91 -2.24
CA THR A 37 9.23 2.16 -2.21
C THR A 37 10.03 2.38 -3.49
N GLY A 38 9.39 2.30 -4.65
CA GLY A 38 10.04 2.55 -5.94
C GLY A 38 10.61 3.97 -6.03
N SER A 39 9.84 4.97 -5.63
CA SER A 39 10.24 6.39 -5.63
C SER A 39 11.39 6.66 -4.65
N THR A 40 11.35 6.09 -3.45
CA THR A 40 12.41 6.25 -2.44
C THR A 40 13.73 5.64 -2.92
N ILE A 41 13.70 4.42 -3.46
CA ILE A 41 14.89 3.77 -3.99
C ILE A 41 15.50 4.58 -5.16
N GLU A 42 14.65 5.17 -5.99
CA GLU A 42 15.11 6.03 -7.08
C GLU A 42 15.79 7.29 -6.55
N ALA A 43 15.18 7.97 -5.59
CA ALA A 43 15.73 9.17 -4.98
C ALA A 43 17.07 8.90 -4.27
N GLU A 44 17.19 7.74 -3.61
CA GLU A 44 18.38 7.36 -2.85
C GLU A 44 19.39 6.52 -3.65
N SER A 45 19.17 6.32 -4.94
CA SER A 45 19.99 5.45 -5.79
C SER A 45 21.48 5.78 -5.77
N ALA A 46 21.84 7.07 -5.76
CA ALA A 46 23.23 7.51 -5.69
C ALA A 46 23.89 7.14 -4.35
N SER A 47 23.17 7.34 -3.24
CA SER A 47 23.62 6.98 -1.89
C SER A 47 23.81 5.46 -1.76
N ILE A 48 22.85 4.68 -2.23
CA ILE A 48 22.93 3.22 -2.27
C ILE A 48 24.14 2.77 -3.10
N GLY A 49 24.37 3.39 -4.27
CA GLY A 49 25.50 3.09 -5.14
C GLY A 49 26.84 3.38 -4.49
N THR A 50 26.98 4.49 -3.76
CA THR A 50 28.22 4.85 -3.03
C THR A 50 28.48 3.90 -1.87
N LEU A 51 27.46 3.53 -1.08
CA LEU A 51 27.59 2.55 0.01
C LEU A 51 28.05 1.19 -0.50
N MET A 52 27.47 0.73 -1.63
CA MET A 52 27.91 -0.52 -2.26
C MET A 52 29.35 -0.43 -2.78
N ALA A 53 29.78 0.72 -3.30
CA ALA A 53 31.15 0.93 -3.75
C ALA A 53 32.16 0.95 -2.59
N MET A 54 31.74 1.40 -1.40
CA MET A 54 32.54 1.36 -0.17
C MET A 54 32.62 -0.06 0.47
N GLY A 55 31.92 -1.04 -0.10
CA GLY A 55 32.00 -2.44 0.36
C GLY A 55 30.88 -2.88 1.30
N TYR A 56 29.85 -2.05 1.53
CA TYR A 56 28.68 -2.47 2.29
C TYR A 56 27.94 -3.59 1.56
N THR A 57 27.50 -4.58 2.32
CA THR A 57 26.72 -5.70 1.77
C THR A 57 25.29 -5.28 1.45
N ARG A 58 24.70 -5.91 0.45
CA ARG A 58 23.31 -5.65 0.07
C ARG A 58 22.34 -5.83 1.25
N ARG A 59 22.63 -6.80 2.13
CA ARG A 59 21.81 -7.08 3.31
C ARG A 59 21.83 -5.93 4.31
N GLU A 60 23.01 -5.35 4.57
CA GLU A 60 23.15 -4.21 5.48
C GLU A 60 22.38 -3.00 4.98
N ILE A 61 22.48 -2.72 3.68
CA ILE A 61 21.75 -1.61 3.06
C ILE A 61 20.24 -1.83 3.12
N VAL A 62 19.75 -3.04 2.83
CA VAL A 62 18.32 -3.38 2.95
C VAL A 62 17.81 -3.21 4.38
N LEU A 63 18.56 -3.72 5.37
CA LEU A 63 18.17 -3.58 6.78
C LEU A 63 18.13 -2.12 7.24
N HIS A 64 19.10 -1.31 6.80
CA HIS A 64 19.13 0.10 7.11
C HIS A 64 17.90 0.85 6.55
N HIS A 65 17.55 0.61 5.28
CA HIS A 65 16.41 1.25 4.64
C HIS A 65 15.06 0.72 5.14
N LEU A 66 15.00 -0.52 5.66
CA LEU A 66 13.81 -1.07 6.29
C LEU A 66 13.54 -0.49 7.69
N ALA A 67 14.55 0.04 8.37
CA ALA A 67 14.40 0.52 9.74
C ALA A 67 13.33 1.62 9.86
N MET A 68 13.35 2.61 8.96
CA MET A 68 12.38 3.72 8.97
C MET A 68 10.94 3.26 8.72
N PRO A 69 10.62 2.51 7.63
CA PRO A 69 9.26 2.00 7.41
C PRO A 69 8.76 1.12 8.56
N THR A 70 9.65 0.31 9.15
CA THR A 70 9.30 -0.55 10.29
C THR A 70 8.97 0.26 11.55
N LEU A 71 9.77 1.27 11.86
CA LEU A 71 9.52 2.18 12.99
C LEU A 71 8.19 2.92 12.84
N VAL A 72 7.97 3.53 11.66
CA VAL A 72 6.74 4.26 11.36
C VAL A 72 5.54 3.32 11.37
N GLY A 73 5.66 2.13 10.78
CA GLY A 73 4.61 1.11 10.78
C GLY A 73 4.27 0.64 12.19
N THR A 74 5.26 0.40 13.04
CA THR A 74 5.03 0.02 14.44
C THR A 74 4.30 1.12 15.21
N ALA A 75 4.77 2.37 15.07
CA ALA A 75 4.11 3.52 15.70
C ALA A 75 2.65 3.69 15.22
N ALA A 76 2.41 3.53 13.92
CA ALA A 76 1.08 3.58 13.33
C ALA A 76 0.17 2.45 13.85
N CYS A 77 0.69 1.22 14.00
CA CYS A 77 -0.05 0.09 14.57
C CYS A 77 -0.45 0.36 16.03
N VAL A 78 0.48 0.87 16.84
CA VAL A 78 0.18 1.22 18.23
C VAL A 78 -0.87 2.34 18.32
N ALA A 79 -0.68 3.41 17.58
CA ALA A 79 -1.62 4.53 17.55
C ALA A 79 -3.01 4.11 17.03
N GLY A 80 -3.05 3.32 15.96
CA GLY A 80 -4.30 2.81 15.37
C GLY A 80 -5.09 1.95 16.35
N ASN A 81 -4.43 1.02 17.04
CA ASN A 81 -5.08 0.19 18.05
C ASN A 81 -5.55 1.02 19.26
N ALA A 82 -4.72 1.96 19.75
CA ALA A 82 -5.09 2.83 20.85
C ALA A 82 -6.33 3.69 20.52
N LEU A 83 -6.40 4.24 19.30
CA LEU A 83 -7.54 5.01 18.84
C LEU A 83 -8.76 4.11 18.58
N GLY A 84 -8.57 2.96 17.95
CA GLY A 84 -9.64 2.00 17.64
C GLY A 84 -10.36 1.53 18.89
N TYR A 85 -9.63 0.91 19.80
CA TYR A 85 -10.21 0.37 21.05
C TYR A 85 -10.53 1.46 22.08
N GLY A 86 -9.80 2.58 22.07
CA GLY A 86 -9.98 3.63 23.07
C GLY A 86 -11.08 4.64 22.75
N ARG A 87 -11.37 4.89 21.49
CA ARG A 87 -12.28 5.97 21.09
C ARG A 87 -13.31 5.57 20.03
N ILE A 88 -12.87 4.95 18.94
CA ILE A 88 -13.75 4.67 17.79
C ILE A 88 -14.82 3.64 18.17
N VAL A 89 -14.47 2.65 18.96
CA VAL A 89 -15.41 1.62 19.44
C VAL A 89 -16.56 2.23 20.24
N TYR A 90 -16.30 3.27 21.03
CA TYR A 90 -17.35 3.95 21.81
C TYR A 90 -18.22 4.85 20.93
N ALA A 91 -17.65 5.49 19.92
CA ALA A 91 -18.42 6.27 18.95
C ALA A 91 -19.38 5.36 18.14
N MET A 92 -18.91 4.18 17.74
CA MET A 92 -19.75 3.18 17.07
C MET A 92 -20.84 2.64 17.99
N LYS A 93 -20.52 2.37 19.26
CA LYS A 93 -21.50 2.00 20.27
C LYS A 93 -22.64 3.02 20.33
N ASP A 94 -22.33 4.31 20.44
CA ASP A 94 -23.33 5.35 20.58
C ASP A 94 -24.25 5.44 19.34
N LEU A 95 -23.72 5.15 18.15
CA LEU A 95 -24.50 5.08 16.92
C LEU A 95 -25.58 4.00 16.98
N TYR A 96 -25.23 2.78 17.39
CA TYR A 96 -26.15 1.65 17.44
C TYR A 96 -27.10 1.71 18.65
N TYR A 97 -26.60 2.11 19.83
CA TYR A 97 -27.41 2.17 21.05
C TYR A 97 -28.44 3.31 21.06
N ASN A 98 -28.28 4.32 20.20
CA ASN A 98 -29.31 5.33 19.99
C ASN A 98 -30.47 4.83 19.13
N SER A 99 -30.27 3.80 18.32
CA SER A 99 -31.28 3.27 17.41
C SER A 99 -31.92 1.96 17.90
N TYR A 100 -31.17 1.17 18.69
CA TYR A 100 -31.60 -0.16 19.14
C TYR A 100 -31.38 -0.36 20.63
N ASN A 101 -32.24 -1.17 21.25
CA ASN A 101 -32.11 -1.58 22.65
C ASN A 101 -31.24 -2.85 22.74
N PHE A 102 -29.92 -2.69 22.79
CA PHE A 102 -28.99 -3.80 22.96
C PHE A 102 -28.67 -4.08 24.45
N PRO A 103 -28.21 -5.30 24.78
CA PRO A 103 -27.70 -5.62 26.11
C PRO A 103 -26.46 -4.78 26.44
N THR A 104 -25.98 -4.86 27.68
CA THR A 104 -24.82 -4.10 28.15
C THR A 104 -23.61 -4.26 27.26
N PHE A 105 -23.08 -3.13 26.82
CA PHE A 105 -21.90 -3.09 25.94
C PHE A 105 -20.65 -3.56 26.70
N ALA A 106 -19.95 -4.53 26.10
CA ALA A 106 -18.65 -4.99 26.57
C ALA A 106 -17.70 -5.07 25.39
N VAL A 107 -16.54 -4.45 25.53
CA VAL A 107 -15.45 -4.55 24.54
C VAL A 107 -14.77 -5.89 24.73
N THR A 108 -14.88 -6.78 23.77
CA THR A 108 -14.18 -8.06 23.77
C THR A 108 -12.99 -7.99 22.80
N TRP A 109 -11.86 -8.57 23.22
CA TRP A 109 -10.69 -8.69 22.36
C TRP A 109 -10.90 -9.85 21.40
N ASP A 110 -10.81 -9.56 20.10
CA ASP A 110 -10.84 -10.59 19.04
C ASP A 110 -9.49 -10.66 18.31
N TRP A 111 -8.88 -11.85 18.38
CA TRP A 111 -7.59 -12.10 17.71
C TRP A 111 -7.68 -12.05 16.18
N SER A 112 -8.81 -12.47 15.63
CA SER A 112 -9.01 -12.45 14.18
C SER A 112 -9.00 -11.02 13.64
N THR A 113 -9.76 -10.14 14.28
CA THR A 113 -9.82 -8.72 13.95
C THR A 113 -8.45 -8.05 14.15
N PHE A 114 -7.75 -8.34 15.25
CA PHE A 114 -6.41 -7.79 15.49
C PHE A 114 -5.41 -8.21 14.42
N VAL A 115 -5.37 -9.47 14.04
CA VAL A 115 -4.47 -9.97 12.99
C VAL A 115 -4.81 -9.30 11.66
N LEU A 116 -6.06 -9.25 11.29
CA LEU A 116 -6.49 -8.68 10.02
C LEU A 116 -6.20 -7.17 9.94
N THR A 117 -6.47 -6.41 10.98
CA THR A 117 -6.36 -4.94 10.97
C THR A 117 -4.96 -4.43 11.30
N THR A 118 -4.14 -5.20 11.99
CA THR A 118 -2.81 -4.76 12.46
C THR A 118 -1.69 -5.54 11.80
N VAL A 119 -1.72 -6.88 11.90
CA VAL A 119 -0.61 -7.73 11.44
C VAL A 119 -0.54 -7.74 9.91
N VAL A 120 -1.67 -7.90 9.23
CA VAL A 120 -1.71 -7.96 7.76
C VAL A 120 -1.18 -6.67 7.13
N PRO A 121 -1.67 -5.46 7.47
CA PRO A 121 -1.13 -4.22 6.94
C PRO A 121 0.36 -4.01 7.25
N PHE A 122 0.80 -4.36 8.45
CA PHE A 122 2.20 -4.24 8.86
C PHE A 122 3.11 -5.16 8.05
N VAL A 123 2.72 -6.43 7.90
CA VAL A 123 3.47 -7.40 7.10
C VAL A 123 3.51 -7.00 5.62
N LEU A 124 2.42 -6.46 5.09
CA LEU A 124 2.38 -5.93 3.74
C LEU A 124 3.34 -4.75 3.57
N LEU A 125 3.34 -3.77 4.49
CA LEU A 125 4.27 -2.64 4.46
C LEU A 125 5.73 -3.10 4.41
N VAL A 126 6.13 -3.92 5.39
CA VAL A 126 7.51 -4.38 5.51
C VAL A 126 7.87 -5.31 4.36
N GLY A 127 6.98 -6.23 3.98
CA GLY A 127 7.18 -7.19 2.91
C GLY A 127 7.33 -6.53 1.54
N ILE A 128 6.47 -5.59 1.19
CA ILE A 128 6.52 -4.86 -0.09
C ILE A 128 7.80 -4.01 -0.15
N THR A 129 8.13 -3.32 0.94
CA THR A 129 9.36 -2.50 1.01
C THR A 129 10.60 -3.37 0.88
N ALA A 130 10.67 -4.48 1.60
CA ALA A 130 11.78 -5.44 1.52
C ALA A 130 11.92 -6.03 0.12
N ALA A 131 10.82 -6.52 -0.46
CA ALA A 131 10.81 -7.08 -1.80
C ALA A 131 11.23 -6.04 -2.85
N GLY A 132 10.74 -4.81 -2.74
CA GLY A 132 11.13 -3.70 -3.61
C GLY A 132 12.64 -3.43 -3.53
N LEU A 133 13.19 -3.31 -2.33
CA LEU A 133 14.63 -3.12 -2.11
C LEU A 133 15.45 -4.27 -2.69
N ILE A 134 15.10 -5.52 -2.39
CA ILE A 134 15.82 -6.70 -2.88
C ILE A 134 15.78 -6.78 -4.41
N CYS A 135 14.62 -6.52 -5.01
CA CYS A 135 14.49 -6.52 -6.47
C CYS A 135 15.33 -5.42 -7.14
N HIS A 136 15.46 -4.23 -6.52
CA HIS A 136 16.28 -3.15 -7.07
C HIS A 136 17.77 -3.37 -6.82
N MET A 137 18.14 -4.01 -5.72
CA MET A 137 19.55 -4.31 -5.39
C MET A 137 20.20 -5.38 -6.28
N SER A 138 19.48 -5.98 -7.22
CA SER A 138 20.07 -6.84 -8.26
C SER A 138 20.96 -6.07 -9.24
N ALA A 139 20.86 -4.74 -9.29
CA ALA A 139 21.70 -3.88 -10.10
C ALA A 139 23.13 -3.75 -9.56
N THR A 140 24.10 -3.48 -10.44
CA THR A 140 25.49 -3.24 -10.05
C THR A 140 25.67 -1.84 -9.47
N PRO A 141 26.70 -1.58 -8.60
CA PRO A 141 26.97 -0.26 -8.05
C PRO A 141 27.10 0.84 -9.12
N LEU A 142 27.75 0.50 -10.23
CA LEU A 142 27.91 1.41 -11.37
C LEU A 142 26.59 1.81 -12.03
N GLN A 143 25.62 0.90 -12.07
CA GLN A 143 24.28 1.16 -12.62
C GLN A 143 23.46 2.07 -11.71
N PHE A 144 23.67 1.98 -10.38
CA PHE A 144 23.07 2.90 -9.42
C PHE A 144 23.64 4.31 -9.57
N LEU A 145 24.96 4.46 -9.62
CA LEU A 145 25.65 5.75 -9.77
C LEU A 145 25.29 6.47 -11.08
N ARG A 146 25.05 5.71 -12.17
CA ARG A 146 24.65 6.26 -13.48
C ARG A 146 23.14 6.47 -13.64
N HIS A 147 22.34 6.24 -12.60
CA HIS A 147 20.88 6.20 -12.69
C HIS A 147 20.34 5.27 -13.79
N GLU A 148 21.13 4.27 -14.18
CA GLU A 148 20.80 3.32 -15.24
C GLU A 148 20.03 2.10 -14.74
N ALA A 149 19.94 1.92 -13.42
CA ALA A 149 19.21 0.80 -12.81
C ALA A 149 17.73 0.78 -13.23
N GLN A 150 17.16 1.96 -13.41
CA GLN A 150 15.79 2.15 -13.88
C GLN A 150 15.67 2.02 -15.40
N ARG A 151 16.69 2.44 -16.15
CA ARG A 151 16.69 2.37 -17.62
C ARG A 151 16.58 0.94 -18.17
N ARG A 152 17.05 -0.06 -17.42
CA ARG A 152 16.98 -1.48 -17.83
C ARG A 152 15.56 -2.05 -17.73
N ARG A 153 14.78 -1.66 -16.73
CA ARG A 153 13.39 -2.12 -16.56
C ARG A 153 12.49 -1.56 -17.66
N THR A 154 12.82 -0.38 -18.19
CA THR A 154 12.06 0.32 -19.24
C THR A 154 12.52 -0.01 -20.65
N ARG A 155 13.57 -0.81 -20.85
CA ARG A 155 14.01 -1.29 -22.17
C ARG A 155 13.16 -2.47 -22.68
N ARG A 156 11.86 -2.37 -22.59
CA ARG A 156 11.00 -3.13 -23.50
C ARG A 156 11.07 -2.43 -24.85
N ASN A 157 12.06 -2.82 -25.68
CA ASN A 157 12.15 -2.37 -27.07
C ASN A 157 10.92 -2.86 -27.79
N LEU A 158 9.84 -2.09 -27.76
CA LEU A 158 8.72 -2.30 -28.66
C LEU A 158 9.24 -2.06 -30.09
N ARG A 159 9.38 -3.14 -30.84
CA ARG A 159 9.58 -3.08 -32.29
C ARG A 159 8.28 -2.60 -32.92
N LEU A 160 8.13 -1.28 -33.02
CA LEU A 160 7.00 -0.68 -33.71
C LEU A 160 7.21 -0.83 -35.23
N PRO A 161 6.16 -1.17 -35.98
CA PRO A 161 6.25 -1.32 -37.42
C PRO A 161 6.74 -0.03 -38.11
N ALA A 162 7.52 -0.17 -39.15
CA ALA A 162 8.17 0.94 -39.86
C ALA A 162 7.18 1.88 -40.58
N SER A 163 5.94 1.47 -40.74
CA SER A 163 4.87 2.18 -41.45
C SER A 163 4.32 3.43 -40.71
N LEU A 164 4.61 3.59 -39.45
CA LEU A 164 4.10 4.73 -38.66
C LEU A 164 5.00 5.97 -38.79
N PRO A 165 4.46 7.21 -38.94
CA PRO A 165 5.22 8.43 -38.99
C PRO A 165 6.06 8.62 -37.71
N PHE A 166 7.20 9.29 -37.80
CA PHE A 166 8.18 9.45 -36.71
C PHE A 166 7.55 10.01 -35.44
N ASN A 167 6.70 11.03 -35.54
CA ASN A 167 6.03 11.66 -34.39
C ASN A 167 5.12 10.69 -33.64
N SER A 168 4.37 9.86 -34.34
CA SER A 168 3.50 8.86 -33.73
C SER A 168 4.28 7.76 -33.04
N ARG A 169 5.39 7.30 -33.63
CA ARG A 169 6.30 6.33 -33.02
C ARG A 169 6.93 6.87 -31.73
N PHE A 170 7.33 8.14 -31.74
CA PHE A 170 7.95 8.79 -30.59
C PHE A 170 6.94 8.92 -29.45
N ARG A 171 5.71 9.43 -29.72
CA ARG A 171 4.64 9.56 -28.73
C ARG A 171 4.23 8.20 -28.15
N LEU A 172 4.04 7.19 -29.00
CA LEU A 172 3.65 5.85 -28.56
C LEU A 172 4.75 5.20 -27.69
N ARG A 173 6.03 5.39 -28.05
CA ARG A 173 7.15 4.90 -27.25
C ARG A 173 7.26 5.60 -25.91
N LEU A 174 7.02 6.91 -25.83
CA LEU A 174 6.94 7.66 -24.59
C LEU A 174 5.76 7.20 -23.72
N PHE A 175 4.58 7.03 -24.32
CA PHE A 175 3.40 6.57 -23.62
C PHE A 175 3.60 5.17 -23.01
N VAL A 176 4.05 4.21 -23.82
CA VAL A 176 4.29 2.83 -23.34
C VAL A 176 5.41 2.79 -22.30
N ARG A 177 6.41 3.65 -22.41
CA ARG A 177 7.47 3.76 -21.40
C ARG A 177 6.93 4.24 -20.04
N ASN A 178 5.98 5.16 -20.05
CA ASN A 178 5.37 5.70 -18.85
C ASN A 178 4.09 4.96 -18.43
N LEU A 179 3.70 3.91 -19.16
CA LEU A 179 2.50 3.14 -18.87
C LEU A 179 2.38 2.67 -17.42
N PRO A 180 3.44 2.16 -16.76
CA PRO A 180 3.37 1.81 -15.34
C PRO A 180 2.94 2.98 -14.45
N ASN A 181 3.48 4.18 -14.69
CA ASN A 181 3.13 5.38 -13.92
C ASN A 181 1.68 5.82 -14.19
N TYR A 182 1.22 5.71 -15.44
CA TYR A 182 -0.18 6.02 -15.78
C TYR A 182 -1.16 5.02 -15.16
N VAL A 183 -0.81 3.74 -15.14
CA VAL A 183 -1.61 2.70 -14.48
C VAL A 183 -1.70 2.98 -12.98
N VAL A 184 -0.59 3.34 -12.34
CA VAL A 184 -0.53 3.76 -10.94
C VAL A 184 -1.48 4.92 -10.67
N LEU A 185 -1.37 5.96 -11.49
CA LEU A 185 -2.17 7.18 -11.35
C LEU A 185 -3.66 6.89 -11.58
N PHE A 186 -3.99 6.09 -12.59
CA PHE A 186 -5.36 5.68 -12.89
C PHE A 186 -5.99 4.90 -11.72
N PHE A 187 -5.30 3.87 -11.22
CA PHE A 187 -5.80 3.10 -10.08
C PHE A 187 -5.90 3.94 -8.81
N GLY A 188 -4.91 4.79 -8.53
CA GLY A 188 -4.96 5.69 -7.37
C GLY A 188 -6.16 6.63 -7.41
N MET A 189 -6.40 7.28 -8.56
CA MET A 189 -7.56 8.17 -8.72
C MET A 189 -8.89 7.40 -8.70
N SER A 190 -8.94 6.23 -9.35
CA SER A 190 -10.15 5.39 -9.37
C SER A 190 -10.54 4.93 -7.97
N LEU A 191 -9.56 4.46 -7.18
CA LEU A 191 -9.79 4.01 -5.82
C LEU A 191 -10.15 5.16 -4.87
N ALA A 192 -9.51 6.34 -5.03
CA ALA A 192 -9.88 7.52 -4.27
C ALA A 192 -11.31 7.97 -4.58
N SER A 193 -11.71 7.95 -5.87
CA SER A 193 -13.09 8.24 -6.28
C SER A 193 -14.09 7.23 -5.73
N LEU A 194 -13.71 5.96 -5.68
CA LEU A 194 -14.54 4.90 -5.13
C LEU A 194 -14.77 5.11 -3.63
N LEU A 195 -13.72 5.44 -2.87
CA LEU A 195 -13.86 5.77 -1.44
C LEU A 195 -14.75 6.99 -1.20
N LEU A 196 -14.65 8.03 -2.05
CA LEU A 196 -15.51 9.21 -1.96
C LEU A 196 -16.99 8.91 -2.30
N LEU A 197 -17.25 7.88 -3.10
CA LEU A 197 -18.60 7.50 -3.48
C LEU A 197 -19.29 6.67 -2.38
N PHE A 198 -18.52 5.91 -1.60
CA PHE A 198 -19.01 5.06 -0.50
C PHE A 198 -18.94 5.73 0.89
N GLY A 199 -18.28 6.86 1.05
CA GLY A 199 -18.21 7.65 2.28
C GLY A 199 -19.20 8.79 2.27
#